data_0949d01a66a497afa3553ecf5617288d
#
_entry.id   0949d01a66a497afa3553ecf5617288d
#
_cell.length_a   1.000
_cell.length_b   1.000
_cell.length_c   1.000
_cell.angle_alpha   90.00
_cell.angle_beta   90.00
_cell.angle_gamma   90.00
#
_symmetry.space_group_name_H-M   'P 1'
#
loop_
_entity.id
_entity.type
_entity.pdbx_description
1 polymer ?
#
loop_
_entity_poly.entity_id
_entity_poly.type
_entity_poly.pdbx_seq_one_letter_code
_entity_poly.pdbx_strand_id
1 'polypeptide(L)'
;MNCIDLCDQPLNLELTFNCGQAFRWRKLPDGVWRGVVYDNLVELAVQDGYLLWRTFPEVDSSLVENYLRLSDDVKAIYEQLSSRDSHLASLIDRFHGLRLLRQDPTETLFSFVCSAANSIPRIMTAIEKLASHYGNPICERDGKCYYTFPPIERLAEADAGSLSKNASIGFRGFYLKAIALQVLERGYDWLMSLRDVSYTEARSQLISLHGVGMKIADCVCLFSLDKDEAVPVDTHIRKVVRRLGMLDLPGKSITETVYRRITEVFAERYGELAGWAQQFLYYEDLIMS
;
A
#
# COMPACT_ATOMS: atom_id res chain seq x y z
N MET A 1 1.77 -25.00 -9.08
CA MET A 1 1.47 -23.57 -9.25
C MET A 1 1.18 -23.32 -10.72
N ASN A 2 0.24 -22.45 -11.03
CA ASN A 2 0.01 -21.93 -12.37
C ASN A 2 1.14 -20.95 -12.74
N CYS A 3 1.28 -20.55 -14.01
CA CYS A 3 2.30 -19.61 -14.44
C CYS A 3 1.72 -18.50 -15.34
N ILE A 4 2.30 -17.32 -15.25
CA ILE A 4 2.06 -16.17 -16.12
C ILE A 4 3.40 -15.74 -16.67
N ASP A 5 3.52 -15.61 -17.99
CA ASP A 5 4.70 -15.05 -18.64
C ASP A 5 4.77 -13.55 -18.35
N LEU A 6 5.86 -13.08 -17.77
CA LEU A 6 6.05 -11.65 -17.47
C LEU A 6 6.42 -10.83 -18.72
N CYS A 7 6.64 -11.47 -19.88
CA CYS A 7 6.98 -10.79 -21.14
C CYS A 7 8.10 -9.76 -20.96
N ASP A 8 9.14 -10.14 -20.22
CA ASP A 8 10.26 -9.27 -19.81
C ASP A 8 9.88 -8.04 -18.96
N GLN A 9 8.65 -7.93 -18.49
CA GLN A 9 8.29 -6.85 -17.54
C GLN A 9 8.95 -7.12 -16.18
N PRO A 10 9.58 -6.11 -15.58
CA PRO A 10 10.29 -6.29 -14.32
C PRO A 10 9.33 -6.56 -13.16
N LEU A 11 9.62 -7.59 -12.36
CA LEU A 11 8.91 -7.90 -11.12
C LEU A 11 9.87 -8.52 -10.11
N ASN A 12 10.03 -7.86 -8.98
CA ASN A 12 10.74 -8.37 -7.81
C ASN A 12 9.80 -8.36 -6.60
N LEU A 13 9.33 -9.55 -6.21
CA LEU A 13 8.36 -9.69 -5.11
C LEU A 13 8.94 -9.22 -3.77
N GLU A 14 10.24 -9.43 -3.54
CA GLU A 14 10.88 -9.00 -2.29
C GLU A 14 10.90 -7.48 -2.15
N LEU A 15 11.29 -6.78 -3.18
CA LEU A 15 11.27 -5.32 -3.20
C LEU A 15 9.83 -4.80 -3.10
N THR A 16 8.92 -5.39 -3.88
CA THR A 16 7.52 -4.97 -3.96
C THR A 16 6.77 -5.14 -2.64
N PHE A 17 7.00 -6.24 -1.90
CA PHE A 17 6.29 -6.50 -0.66
C PHE A 17 6.95 -5.91 0.59
N ASN A 18 8.24 -5.57 0.54
CA ASN A 18 8.96 -5.00 1.67
C ASN A 18 9.12 -3.47 1.62
N CYS A 19 8.60 -2.80 0.59
CA CYS A 19 8.73 -1.35 0.46
C CYS A 19 7.64 -0.53 1.21
N GLY A 20 6.95 -1.14 2.17
CA GLY A 20 6.03 -0.44 3.08
C GLY A 20 4.65 -0.11 2.49
N GLN A 21 4.29 -0.65 1.33
CA GLN A 21 2.97 -0.48 0.72
C GLN A 21 1.96 -1.58 1.10
N ALA A 22 2.43 -2.78 1.48
CA ALA A 22 1.61 -3.93 1.84
C ALA A 22 2.11 -4.58 3.14
N PHE A 23 1.19 -5.20 3.91
CA PHE A 23 1.52 -5.64 5.27
C PHE A 23 1.19 -7.11 5.55
N ARG A 24 0.58 -7.83 4.61
CA ARG A 24 0.12 -9.21 4.82
C ARG A 24 0.94 -10.27 4.08
N TRP A 25 2.04 -9.90 3.45
CA TRP A 25 2.94 -10.81 2.74
C TRP A 25 4.06 -11.32 3.64
N ARG A 26 4.39 -12.61 3.49
CA ARG A 26 5.49 -13.26 4.19
C ARG A 26 6.22 -14.19 3.24
N LYS A 27 7.56 -14.13 3.25
CA LYS A 27 8.40 -15.07 2.53
C LYS A 27 8.52 -16.37 3.32
N LEU A 28 8.25 -17.49 2.68
CA LEU A 28 8.40 -18.82 3.24
C LEU A 28 9.86 -19.32 3.10
N PRO A 29 10.26 -20.37 3.87
CA PRO A 29 11.62 -20.92 3.79
C PRO A 29 12.03 -21.42 2.41
N ASP A 30 11.08 -21.86 1.57
CA ASP A 30 11.28 -22.30 0.18
C ASP A 30 11.35 -21.15 -0.83
N GLY A 31 11.28 -19.89 -0.36
CA GLY A 31 11.34 -18.69 -1.20
C GLY A 31 9.99 -18.23 -1.76
N VAL A 32 8.92 -19.00 -1.58
CA VAL A 32 7.56 -18.62 -1.98
C VAL A 32 7.05 -17.48 -1.10
N TRP A 33 6.40 -16.48 -1.69
CA TRP A 33 5.69 -15.45 -0.97
C TRP A 33 4.24 -15.86 -0.76
N ARG A 34 3.77 -15.75 0.48
CA ARG A 34 2.40 -16.07 0.86
C ARG A 34 1.75 -14.85 1.49
N GLY A 35 0.56 -14.51 1.03
CA GLY A 35 -0.22 -13.37 1.53
C GLY A 35 -1.71 -13.57 1.32
N VAL A 36 -2.51 -12.65 1.85
CA VAL A 36 -3.94 -12.61 1.61
C VAL A 36 -4.25 -11.42 0.72
N VAL A 37 -5.01 -11.67 -0.35
CA VAL A 37 -5.49 -10.67 -1.30
C VAL A 37 -7.00 -10.82 -1.41
N TYR A 38 -7.76 -9.83 -1.00
CA TYR A 38 -9.21 -9.93 -0.83
C TYR A 38 -9.58 -11.15 0.04
N ASP A 39 -10.36 -12.08 -0.52
CA ASP A 39 -10.83 -13.28 0.18
C ASP A 39 -10.01 -14.53 -0.15
N ASN A 40 -8.79 -14.36 -0.66
CA ASN A 40 -7.95 -15.45 -1.13
C ASN A 40 -6.60 -15.47 -0.42
N LEU A 41 -6.17 -16.65 0.02
CA LEU A 41 -4.77 -16.90 0.32
C LEU A 41 -4.02 -17.07 -1.01
N VAL A 42 -2.96 -16.31 -1.21
CA VAL A 42 -2.19 -16.27 -2.46
C VAL A 42 -0.75 -16.68 -2.19
N GLU A 43 -0.20 -17.54 -3.04
CA GLU A 43 1.20 -17.92 -3.06
C GLU A 43 1.83 -17.52 -4.38
N LEU A 44 2.98 -16.85 -4.33
CA LEU A 44 3.69 -16.30 -5.48
C LEU A 44 5.18 -16.64 -5.42
N ALA A 45 5.76 -16.93 -6.59
CA ALA A 45 7.20 -16.97 -6.79
C ALA A 45 7.53 -16.45 -8.21
N VAL A 46 8.72 -15.91 -8.39
CA VAL A 46 9.23 -15.53 -9.72
C VAL A 46 10.39 -16.43 -10.06
N GLN A 47 10.33 -17.08 -11.21
CA GLN A 47 11.37 -17.99 -11.73
C GLN A 47 11.44 -17.92 -13.24
N ASP A 48 12.64 -17.76 -13.78
CA ASP A 48 12.94 -17.85 -15.24
C ASP A 48 12.04 -16.96 -16.13
N GLY A 49 11.68 -15.75 -15.66
CA GLY A 49 10.80 -14.83 -16.39
C GLY A 49 9.31 -15.11 -16.22
N TYR A 50 8.94 -16.08 -15.41
CA TYR A 50 7.55 -16.42 -15.13
C TYR A 50 7.17 -16.07 -13.70
N LEU A 51 5.95 -15.57 -13.51
CA LEU A 51 5.28 -15.51 -12.23
C LEU A 51 4.55 -16.84 -11.98
N LEU A 52 5.01 -17.58 -10.99
CA LEU A 52 4.33 -18.77 -10.49
C LEU A 52 3.34 -18.36 -9.41
N TRP A 53 2.09 -18.84 -9.53
CA TRP A 53 1.03 -18.44 -8.61
C TRP A 53 0.08 -19.57 -8.26
N ARG A 54 -0.55 -19.47 -7.10
CA ARG A 54 -1.62 -20.36 -6.62
C ARG A 54 -2.49 -19.61 -5.61
N THR A 55 -3.79 -19.88 -5.61
CA THR A 55 -4.76 -19.26 -4.70
C THR A 55 -5.60 -20.30 -3.98
N PHE A 56 -6.14 -19.92 -2.81
CA PHE A 56 -7.04 -20.71 -2.01
C PHE A 56 -8.17 -19.77 -1.48
N PRO A 57 -9.45 -19.96 -1.88
CA PRO A 57 -9.89 -20.89 -2.93
C PRO A 57 -9.25 -20.61 -4.28
N GLU A 58 -9.30 -21.60 -5.18
CA GLU A 58 -8.77 -21.44 -6.54
C GLU A 58 -9.64 -20.47 -7.34
N VAL A 59 -8.99 -19.48 -7.95
CA VAL A 59 -9.60 -18.47 -8.83
C VAL A 59 -8.76 -18.35 -10.11
N ASP A 60 -9.22 -17.58 -11.08
CA ASP A 60 -8.46 -17.29 -12.29
C ASP A 60 -7.26 -16.32 -12.03
N SER A 61 -6.44 -16.11 -13.04
CA SER A 61 -5.23 -15.29 -12.95
C SER A 61 -5.51 -13.80 -12.73
N SER A 62 -6.71 -13.33 -13.04
CA SER A 62 -7.08 -11.91 -13.00
C SER A 62 -6.87 -11.28 -11.61
N LEU A 63 -7.08 -12.07 -10.53
CA LEU A 63 -6.80 -11.62 -9.18
C LEU A 63 -5.35 -11.18 -9.01
N VAL A 64 -4.42 -12.04 -9.45
CA VAL A 64 -2.97 -11.81 -9.29
C VAL A 64 -2.48 -10.75 -10.27
N GLU A 65 -2.96 -10.81 -11.53
CA GLU A 65 -2.63 -9.85 -12.58
C GLU A 65 -3.04 -8.42 -12.17
N ASN A 66 -4.27 -8.25 -11.69
CA ASN A 66 -4.78 -6.97 -11.22
C ASN A 66 -4.04 -6.48 -9.98
N TYR A 67 -3.82 -7.34 -9.00
CA TYR A 67 -3.15 -6.97 -7.75
C TYR A 67 -1.71 -6.49 -7.98
N LEU A 68 -0.96 -7.20 -8.85
CA LEU A 68 0.41 -6.86 -9.22
C LEU A 68 0.49 -5.84 -10.36
N ARG A 69 -0.63 -5.36 -10.89
CA ARG A 69 -0.70 -4.43 -12.02
C ARG A 69 0.11 -4.92 -13.22
N LEU A 70 -0.03 -6.21 -13.59
CA LEU A 70 0.80 -6.80 -14.66
C LEU A 70 0.53 -6.22 -16.04
N SER A 71 -0.60 -5.53 -16.23
CA SER A 71 -0.92 -4.77 -17.46
C SER A 71 -0.12 -3.49 -17.65
N ASP A 72 0.53 -2.99 -16.58
CA ASP A 72 1.28 -1.74 -16.66
C ASP A 72 2.63 -1.98 -17.36
N ASP A 73 2.98 -1.09 -18.28
CA ASP A 73 4.31 -1.06 -18.90
C ASP A 73 5.34 -0.41 -17.95
N VAL A 74 5.83 -1.22 -17.03
CA VAL A 74 6.77 -0.76 -16.00
C VAL A 74 8.12 -0.37 -16.60
N LYS A 75 8.52 -0.96 -17.75
CA LYS A 75 9.73 -0.54 -18.46
C LYS A 75 9.60 0.91 -18.92
N ALA A 76 8.48 1.26 -19.55
CA ALA A 76 8.22 2.64 -19.98
C ALA A 76 8.16 3.62 -18.81
N ILE A 77 7.56 3.21 -17.67
CA ILE A 77 7.56 4.00 -16.42
C ILE A 77 9.00 4.26 -15.96
N TYR A 78 9.83 3.23 -15.90
CA TYR A 78 11.23 3.35 -15.47
C TYR A 78 12.04 4.25 -16.40
N GLU A 79 11.89 4.11 -17.72
CA GLU A 79 12.55 4.96 -18.71
C GLU A 79 12.18 6.42 -18.54
N GLN A 80 10.89 6.72 -18.37
CA GLN A 80 10.41 8.09 -18.15
C GLN A 80 10.99 8.71 -16.88
N LEU A 81 10.99 7.97 -15.77
CA LEU A 81 11.54 8.43 -14.49
C LEU A 81 13.05 8.61 -14.55
N SER A 82 13.77 7.66 -15.16
CA SER A 82 15.23 7.70 -15.32
C SER A 82 15.68 8.89 -16.17
N SER A 83 14.91 9.25 -17.19
CA SER A 83 15.20 10.40 -18.05
C SER A 83 15.08 11.74 -17.33
N ARG A 84 14.28 11.82 -16.26
CA ARG A 84 14.01 13.05 -15.50
C ARG A 84 14.97 13.27 -14.33
N ASP A 85 15.56 12.22 -13.80
CA ASP A 85 16.35 12.28 -12.57
C ASP A 85 17.41 11.18 -12.52
N SER A 86 18.70 11.58 -12.55
CA SER A 86 19.83 10.64 -12.55
C SER A 86 19.97 9.87 -11.23
N HIS A 87 19.59 10.47 -10.08
CA HIS A 87 19.56 9.74 -8.81
C HIS A 87 18.48 8.67 -8.83
N LEU A 88 17.29 9.01 -9.33
CA LEU A 88 16.20 8.06 -9.47
C LEU A 88 16.54 6.94 -10.48
N ALA A 89 17.25 7.24 -11.58
CA ALA A 89 17.77 6.24 -12.50
C ALA A 89 18.64 5.20 -11.77
N SER A 90 19.58 5.66 -10.93
CA SER A 90 20.41 4.77 -10.10
C SER A 90 19.59 3.92 -9.11
N LEU A 91 18.51 4.47 -8.56
CA LEU A 91 17.61 3.69 -7.67
C LEU A 91 16.79 2.67 -8.44
N ILE A 92 16.32 2.98 -9.63
CA ILE A 92 15.59 2.06 -10.51
C ILE A 92 16.48 0.87 -10.89
N ASP A 93 17.74 1.12 -11.23
CA ASP A 93 18.70 0.04 -11.49
C ASP A 93 18.92 -0.83 -10.24
N ARG A 94 19.09 -0.21 -9.07
CA ARG A 94 19.34 -0.91 -7.81
C ARG A 94 18.12 -1.69 -7.31
N PHE A 95 16.92 -1.16 -7.49
CA PHE A 95 15.64 -1.73 -7.04
C PHE A 95 14.80 -2.23 -8.22
N HIS A 96 15.47 -2.77 -9.23
CA HIS A 96 14.82 -3.25 -10.43
C HIS A 96 13.74 -4.29 -10.12
N GLY A 97 12.53 -4.06 -10.63
CA GLY A 97 11.36 -4.90 -10.39
C GLY A 97 10.49 -4.47 -9.20
N LEU A 98 10.80 -3.38 -8.50
CA LEU A 98 9.88 -2.76 -7.54
C LEU A 98 8.65 -2.23 -8.28
N ARG A 99 7.45 -2.68 -7.89
CA ARG A 99 6.19 -2.25 -8.50
C ARG A 99 5.24 -1.63 -7.46
N LEU A 100 4.37 -0.74 -7.91
CA LEU A 100 3.17 -0.37 -7.15
C LEU A 100 2.12 -1.47 -7.26
N LEU A 101 1.36 -1.67 -6.20
CA LEU A 101 0.28 -2.65 -6.13
C LEU A 101 -1.08 -1.97 -6.32
N ARG A 102 -2.07 -2.75 -6.78
CA ARG A 102 -3.49 -2.37 -6.77
C ARG A 102 -4.19 -3.17 -5.67
N GLN A 103 -4.12 -2.66 -4.45
CA GLN A 103 -4.67 -3.33 -3.28
C GLN A 103 -6.17 -3.07 -3.11
N ASP A 104 -6.81 -3.80 -2.19
CA ASP A 104 -8.16 -3.49 -1.74
C ASP A 104 -8.19 -2.12 -1.02
N PRO A 105 -9.06 -1.18 -1.44
CA PRO A 105 -9.11 0.15 -0.81
C PRO A 105 -9.53 0.11 0.66
N THR A 106 -10.36 -0.86 1.06
CA THR A 106 -10.79 -1.03 2.44
C THR A 106 -9.62 -1.47 3.31
N GLU A 107 -8.96 -2.57 2.94
CA GLU A 107 -7.77 -3.05 3.67
C GLU A 107 -6.69 -1.98 3.71
N THR A 108 -6.45 -1.27 2.60
CA THR A 108 -5.45 -0.21 2.51
C THR A 108 -5.76 0.94 3.47
N LEU A 109 -6.99 1.44 3.46
CA LEU A 109 -7.41 2.55 4.33
C LEU A 109 -7.19 2.20 5.81
N PHE A 110 -7.72 1.10 6.27
CA PHE A 110 -7.63 0.69 7.67
C PHE A 110 -6.19 0.33 8.07
N SER A 111 -5.42 -0.27 7.18
CA SER A 111 -4.00 -0.58 7.40
C SER A 111 -3.16 0.69 7.59
N PHE A 112 -3.38 1.72 6.77
CA PHE A 112 -2.66 2.98 6.91
C PHE A 112 -3.14 3.83 8.09
N VAL A 113 -4.39 3.68 8.55
CA VAL A 113 -4.81 4.22 9.86
C VAL A 113 -4.01 3.56 11.00
N CYS A 114 -3.78 2.25 10.93
CA CYS A 114 -2.93 1.55 11.89
C CYS A 114 -1.45 1.95 11.80
N SER A 115 -1.00 2.53 10.69
CA SER A 115 0.39 2.94 10.47
C SER A 115 0.78 4.24 11.17
N ALA A 116 -0.17 5.06 11.61
CA ALA A 116 0.11 6.35 12.25
C ALA A 116 1.02 6.18 13.49
N ALA A 117 2.21 6.79 13.46
CA ALA A 117 3.23 6.68 14.51
C ALA A 117 3.51 5.21 14.94
N ASN A 118 3.69 4.32 13.97
CA ASN A 118 3.90 2.90 14.20
C ASN A 118 5.01 2.35 13.27
N SER A 119 5.66 1.26 13.67
CA SER A 119 6.66 0.59 12.83
C SER A 119 6.03 -0.50 11.95
N ILE A 120 6.62 -0.79 10.80
CA ILE A 120 6.12 -1.81 9.86
C ILE A 120 5.85 -3.16 10.55
N PRO A 121 6.74 -3.74 11.38
CA PRO A 121 6.46 -5.00 12.06
C PRO A 121 5.25 -4.95 13.00
N ARG A 122 5.03 -3.81 13.67
CA ARG A 122 3.85 -3.62 14.54
C ARG A 122 2.58 -3.45 13.73
N ILE A 123 2.63 -2.77 12.60
CA ILE A 123 1.49 -2.66 11.66
C ILE A 123 1.10 -4.05 11.16
N MET A 124 2.07 -4.83 10.67
CA MET A 124 1.85 -6.20 10.21
C MET A 124 1.19 -7.07 11.29
N THR A 125 1.66 -6.98 12.53
CA THR A 125 1.07 -7.71 13.67
C THR A 125 -0.35 -7.25 13.97
N ALA A 126 -0.60 -5.95 13.92
CA ALA A 126 -1.93 -5.39 14.19
C ALA A 126 -2.96 -5.84 13.14
N ILE A 127 -2.59 -5.82 11.86
CA ILE A 127 -3.46 -6.24 10.77
C ILE A 127 -3.78 -7.74 10.84
N GLU A 128 -2.78 -8.58 11.12
CA GLU A 128 -3.02 -10.03 11.33
C GLU A 128 -3.96 -10.29 12.52
N LYS A 129 -3.81 -9.53 13.62
CA LYS A 129 -4.73 -9.62 14.76
C LYS A 129 -6.14 -9.14 14.42
N LEU A 130 -6.29 -8.03 13.68
CA LEU A 130 -7.60 -7.59 13.18
C LEU A 130 -8.24 -8.68 12.33
N ALA A 131 -7.52 -9.25 11.38
CA ALA A 131 -8.00 -10.32 10.53
C ALA A 131 -8.43 -11.55 11.34
N SER A 132 -7.61 -12.01 12.26
CA SER A 132 -7.91 -13.22 13.07
C SER A 132 -9.10 -13.06 14.03
N HIS A 133 -9.38 -11.83 14.51
CA HIS A 133 -10.48 -11.58 15.44
C HIS A 133 -11.79 -11.20 14.72
N TYR A 134 -11.70 -10.53 13.59
CA TYR A 134 -12.85 -9.93 12.93
C TYR A 134 -13.02 -10.32 11.46
N GLY A 135 -12.04 -10.99 10.84
CA GLY A 135 -12.12 -11.50 9.47
C GLY A 135 -12.90 -12.80 9.36
N ASN A 136 -13.19 -13.21 8.12
CA ASN A 136 -13.76 -14.52 7.82
C ASN A 136 -12.64 -15.54 7.62
N PRO A 137 -12.77 -16.81 8.06
CA PRO A 137 -11.80 -17.84 7.76
C PRO A 137 -11.73 -18.11 6.26
N ILE A 138 -10.52 -18.22 5.71
CA ILE A 138 -10.28 -18.58 4.31
C ILE A 138 -9.93 -20.07 4.24
N CYS A 139 -8.81 -20.44 4.84
CA CYS A 139 -8.31 -21.82 4.87
C CYS A 139 -7.29 -22.00 5.98
N GLU A 140 -6.97 -23.28 6.26
CA GLU A 140 -5.80 -23.65 7.05
C GLU A 140 -4.69 -24.16 6.12
N ARG A 141 -3.45 -23.69 6.33
CA ARG A 141 -2.29 -24.11 5.58
C ARG A 141 -1.06 -24.18 6.49
N ASP A 142 -0.37 -25.32 6.46
CA ASP A 142 0.82 -25.58 7.26
C ASP A 142 0.61 -25.30 8.77
N GLY A 143 -0.56 -25.69 9.29
CA GLY A 143 -0.95 -25.50 10.70
C GLY A 143 -1.30 -24.05 11.09
N LYS A 144 -1.44 -23.14 10.10
CA LYS A 144 -1.87 -21.76 10.31
C LYS A 144 -3.20 -21.49 9.62
N CYS A 145 -4.16 -20.89 10.37
CA CYS A 145 -5.40 -20.38 9.80
C CYS A 145 -5.18 -18.99 9.19
N TYR A 146 -5.79 -18.76 8.03
CA TYR A 146 -5.77 -17.49 7.30
C TYR A 146 -7.18 -16.91 7.24
N TYR A 147 -7.27 -15.60 7.36
CA TYR A 147 -8.53 -14.86 7.45
C TYR A 147 -8.53 -13.69 6.45
N THR A 148 -9.71 -13.33 5.96
CA THR A 148 -9.90 -12.09 5.18
C THR A 148 -9.54 -10.87 6.04
N PHE A 149 -9.36 -9.71 5.42
CA PHE A 149 -9.46 -8.46 6.17
C PHE A 149 -10.89 -8.36 6.75
N PRO A 150 -11.10 -7.73 7.93
CA PRO A 150 -12.43 -7.64 8.51
C PRO A 150 -13.42 -6.94 7.57
N PRO A 151 -14.63 -7.49 7.38
CA PRO A 151 -15.72 -6.73 6.76
C PRO A 151 -15.99 -5.42 7.51
N ILE A 152 -16.35 -4.38 6.78
CA ILE A 152 -16.55 -3.03 7.34
C ILE A 152 -17.62 -3.05 8.43
N GLU A 153 -18.68 -3.86 8.25
CA GLU A 153 -19.76 -4.02 9.21
C GLU A 153 -19.23 -4.51 10.55
N ARG A 154 -18.36 -5.50 10.55
CA ARG A 154 -17.77 -6.02 11.79
C ARG A 154 -16.91 -4.98 12.52
N LEU A 155 -16.22 -4.12 11.77
CA LEU A 155 -15.46 -3.01 12.37
C LEU A 155 -16.40 -1.93 12.94
N ALA A 156 -17.52 -1.67 12.28
CA ALA A 156 -18.54 -0.71 12.72
C ALA A 156 -19.31 -1.20 13.96
N GLU A 157 -19.63 -2.49 14.02
CA GLU A 157 -20.35 -3.13 15.13
C GLU A 157 -19.45 -3.34 16.37
N ALA A 158 -18.16 -3.59 16.15
CA ALA A 158 -17.22 -3.89 17.22
C ALA A 158 -17.13 -2.75 18.24
N ASP A 159 -16.92 -3.11 19.51
CA ASP A 159 -16.57 -2.11 20.54
C ASP A 159 -15.17 -1.54 20.25
N ALA A 160 -15.05 -0.21 20.28
CA ALA A 160 -13.79 0.49 19.97
C ALA A 160 -12.65 0.15 20.94
N GLY A 161 -12.97 -0.10 22.21
CA GLY A 161 -12.01 -0.56 23.22
C GLY A 161 -11.51 -1.98 22.92
N SER A 162 -12.42 -2.85 22.47
CA SER A 162 -12.09 -4.22 22.03
C SER A 162 -11.22 -4.20 20.76
N LEU A 163 -11.51 -3.37 19.75
CA LEU A 163 -10.65 -3.17 18.60
C LEU A 163 -9.24 -2.74 19.03
N SER A 164 -9.17 -1.74 19.92
CA SER A 164 -7.91 -1.21 20.43
C SER A 164 -7.07 -2.28 21.13
N LYS A 165 -7.70 -3.12 21.96
CA LYS A 165 -7.06 -4.16 22.76
C LYS A 165 -6.67 -5.37 21.90
N ASN A 166 -7.61 -5.91 21.14
CA ASN A 166 -7.43 -7.15 20.37
C ASN A 166 -6.35 -6.99 19.29
N ALA A 167 -6.34 -5.85 18.58
CA ALA A 167 -5.32 -5.56 17.58
C ALA A 167 -4.06 -4.90 18.13
N SER A 168 -4.04 -4.53 19.42
CA SER A 168 -2.92 -3.82 20.07
C SER A 168 -2.59 -2.47 19.39
N ILE A 169 -3.62 -1.73 18.96
CA ILE A 169 -3.52 -0.47 18.18
C ILE A 169 -3.80 0.79 18.99
N GLY A 170 -4.10 0.65 20.30
CA GLY A 170 -4.38 1.78 21.19
C GLY A 170 -5.56 2.63 20.69
N PHE A 171 -5.44 3.94 20.78
CA PHE A 171 -6.51 4.89 20.37
C PHE A 171 -7.00 4.74 18.93
N ARG A 172 -6.25 4.07 18.07
CA ARG A 172 -6.62 3.88 16.65
C ARG A 172 -7.88 3.03 16.48
N GLY A 173 -8.21 2.17 17.45
CA GLY A 173 -9.47 1.42 17.44
C GLY A 173 -10.70 2.30 17.38
N PHE A 174 -10.67 3.49 18.00
CA PHE A 174 -11.74 4.48 17.89
C PHE A 174 -11.85 5.05 16.47
N TYR A 175 -10.71 5.33 15.82
CA TYR A 175 -10.71 5.77 14.42
C TYR A 175 -11.22 4.69 13.47
N LEU A 176 -10.79 3.43 13.65
CA LEU A 176 -11.27 2.32 12.82
C LEU A 176 -12.80 2.23 12.86
N LYS A 177 -13.40 2.26 14.05
CA LYS A 177 -14.85 2.23 14.21
C LYS A 177 -15.53 3.44 13.55
N ALA A 178 -15.03 4.64 13.82
CA ALA A 178 -15.61 5.87 13.25
C ALA A 178 -15.56 5.89 11.72
N ILE A 179 -14.43 5.48 11.15
CA ILE A 179 -14.27 5.36 9.70
C ILE A 179 -15.21 4.31 9.12
N ALA A 180 -15.32 3.13 9.77
CA ALA A 180 -16.21 2.06 9.31
C ALA A 180 -17.67 2.54 9.23
N LEU A 181 -18.16 3.23 10.26
CA LEU A 181 -19.51 3.82 10.26
C LEU A 181 -19.68 4.83 9.11
N GLN A 182 -18.72 5.74 8.91
CA GLN A 182 -18.79 6.74 7.86
C GLN A 182 -18.72 6.14 6.45
N VAL A 183 -17.96 5.05 6.25
CA VAL A 183 -17.90 4.34 4.96
C VAL A 183 -19.22 3.63 4.68
N LEU A 184 -19.83 2.96 5.67
CA LEU A 184 -21.15 2.33 5.52
C LEU A 184 -22.24 3.34 5.18
N GLU A 185 -22.23 4.54 5.78
CA GLU A 185 -23.17 5.62 5.46
C GLU A 185 -23.08 6.08 3.99
N ARG A 186 -21.90 5.98 3.36
CA ARG A 186 -21.66 6.33 1.95
C ARG A 186 -21.99 5.19 0.97
N GLY A 187 -22.11 3.97 1.47
CA GLY A 187 -22.39 2.75 0.68
C GLY A 187 -21.16 1.87 0.45
N TYR A 188 -21.43 0.59 0.25
CA TYR A 188 -20.38 -0.45 0.12
C TYR A 188 -19.35 -0.17 -0.98
N ASP A 189 -19.82 0.29 -2.13
CA ASP A 189 -18.96 0.50 -3.31
C ASP A 189 -18.27 1.85 -3.30
N TRP A 190 -18.53 2.70 -2.29
CA TRP A 190 -18.01 4.05 -2.27
C TRP A 190 -16.47 4.12 -2.36
N LEU A 191 -15.75 3.32 -1.57
CA LEU A 191 -14.27 3.31 -1.61
C LEU A 191 -13.75 2.86 -2.97
N MET A 192 -14.39 1.85 -3.58
CA MET A 192 -14.02 1.39 -4.92
C MET A 192 -14.31 2.43 -5.99
N SER A 193 -15.45 3.15 -5.90
CA SER A 193 -15.82 4.19 -6.86
C SER A 193 -14.84 5.37 -6.90
N LEU A 194 -14.02 5.54 -5.86
CA LEU A 194 -12.96 6.55 -5.86
C LEU A 194 -11.84 6.27 -6.88
N ARG A 195 -11.79 5.08 -7.47
CA ARG A 195 -10.92 4.82 -8.63
C ARG A 195 -11.33 5.60 -9.87
N ASP A 196 -12.62 5.83 -10.04
CA ASP A 196 -13.21 6.42 -11.25
C ASP A 196 -13.24 7.95 -11.23
N VAL A 197 -12.91 8.58 -10.09
CA VAL A 197 -12.83 10.03 -9.97
C VAL A 197 -11.38 10.53 -10.03
N SER A 198 -11.17 11.84 -10.17
CA SER A 198 -9.83 12.43 -10.16
C SER A 198 -9.10 12.21 -8.82
N TYR A 199 -7.77 12.27 -8.83
CA TYR A 199 -6.97 12.21 -7.61
C TYR A 199 -7.41 13.26 -6.58
N THR A 200 -7.59 14.50 -7.02
CA THR A 200 -8.01 15.61 -6.16
C THR A 200 -9.35 15.31 -5.48
N GLU A 201 -10.30 14.77 -6.22
CA GLU A 201 -11.62 14.39 -5.71
C GLU A 201 -11.51 13.21 -4.74
N ALA A 202 -10.85 12.11 -5.13
CA ALA A 202 -10.65 10.94 -4.28
C ALA A 202 -9.97 11.32 -2.96
N ARG A 203 -8.88 12.10 -3.03
CA ARG A 203 -8.14 12.59 -1.87
C ARG A 203 -9.01 13.44 -0.94
N SER A 204 -9.78 14.37 -1.49
CA SER A 204 -10.70 15.23 -0.73
C SER A 204 -11.74 14.41 0.02
N GLN A 205 -12.35 13.44 -0.65
CA GLN A 205 -13.34 12.56 -0.05
C GLN A 205 -12.73 11.70 1.07
N LEU A 206 -11.51 11.17 0.89
CA LEU A 206 -10.82 10.41 1.92
C LEU A 206 -10.46 11.25 3.15
N ILE A 207 -9.99 12.50 2.96
CA ILE A 207 -9.67 13.42 4.06
C ILE A 207 -10.92 13.80 4.87
N SER A 208 -12.11 13.74 4.30
CA SER A 208 -13.36 13.99 5.03
C SER A 208 -13.71 12.90 6.07
N LEU A 209 -13.04 11.75 6.03
CA LEU A 209 -13.19 10.70 7.03
C LEU A 209 -12.50 11.06 8.35
N HIS A 210 -13.14 10.72 9.46
CA HIS A 210 -12.62 11.03 10.80
C HIS A 210 -11.27 10.36 11.06
N GLY A 211 -10.23 11.16 11.31
CA GLY A 211 -8.88 10.66 11.59
C GLY A 211 -8.05 10.29 10.36
N VAL A 212 -8.56 10.53 9.14
CA VAL A 212 -7.82 10.40 7.89
C VAL A 212 -7.18 11.75 7.53
N GLY A 213 -5.86 11.82 7.66
CA GLY A 213 -5.08 12.98 7.22
C GLY A 213 -4.54 12.80 5.81
N MET A 214 -3.87 13.85 5.29
CA MET A 214 -3.31 13.89 3.93
C MET A 214 -2.46 12.65 3.60
N LYS A 215 -1.55 12.24 4.49
CA LYS A 215 -0.67 11.08 4.30
C LYS A 215 -1.44 9.77 4.12
N ILE A 216 -2.47 9.55 4.93
CA ILE A 216 -3.29 8.33 4.83
C ILE A 216 -4.08 8.35 3.53
N ALA A 217 -4.70 9.49 3.20
CA ALA A 217 -5.44 9.65 1.96
C ALA A 217 -4.56 9.38 0.73
N ASP A 218 -3.34 9.95 0.69
CA ASP A 218 -2.41 9.74 -0.41
C ASP A 218 -1.89 8.30 -0.48
N CYS A 219 -1.71 7.60 0.65
CA CYS A 219 -1.40 6.17 0.65
C CYS A 219 -2.54 5.33 0.03
N VAL A 220 -3.79 5.62 0.38
CA VAL A 220 -4.96 4.94 -0.21
C VAL A 220 -5.05 5.22 -1.70
N CYS A 221 -4.89 6.48 -2.11
CA CYS A 221 -4.88 6.90 -3.50
C CYS A 221 -3.82 6.13 -4.32
N LEU A 222 -2.57 6.12 -3.83
CA LEU A 222 -1.44 5.52 -4.55
C LEU A 222 -1.52 3.98 -4.61
N PHE A 223 -1.82 3.33 -3.48
CA PHE A 223 -1.67 1.88 -3.36
C PHE A 223 -2.95 1.09 -3.64
N SER A 224 -4.10 1.77 -3.86
CA SER A 224 -5.36 1.09 -4.07
C SER A 224 -6.34 1.75 -5.05
N LEU A 225 -6.13 3.02 -5.40
CA LEU A 225 -7.06 3.76 -6.26
C LEU A 225 -6.47 4.18 -7.61
N ASP A 226 -5.30 3.64 -7.97
CA ASP A 226 -4.62 3.89 -9.25
C ASP A 226 -4.29 5.39 -9.49
N LYS A 227 -4.00 6.15 -8.43
CA LYS A 227 -3.61 7.56 -8.51
C LYS A 227 -2.08 7.66 -8.41
N ASP A 228 -1.39 7.40 -9.53
CA ASP A 228 0.06 7.33 -9.60
C ASP A 228 0.76 8.67 -9.35
N GLU A 229 0.02 9.77 -9.42
CA GLU A 229 0.45 11.12 -9.05
C GLU A 229 0.41 11.39 -7.54
N ALA A 230 -0.21 10.52 -6.73
CA ALA A 230 -0.30 10.71 -5.29
C ALA A 230 1.06 10.53 -4.60
N VAL A 231 1.39 11.48 -3.72
CA VAL A 231 2.69 11.50 -2.99
C VAL A 231 2.45 11.46 -1.48
N PRO A 232 2.44 10.27 -0.87
CA PRO A 232 2.39 10.15 0.58
C PRO A 232 3.63 10.76 1.24
N VAL A 233 3.48 11.88 1.94
CA VAL A 233 4.59 12.55 2.61
C VAL A 233 4.62 12.15 4.08
N ASP A 234 5.69 11.49 4.48
CA ASP A 234 6.00 11.15 5.87
C ASP A 234 7.38 11.66 6.28
N THR A 235 7.89 11.19 7.42
CA THR A 235 9.19 11.60 7.92
C THR A 235 10.35 11.13 7.03
N HIS A 236 10.20 10.00 6.32
CA HIS A 236 11.19 9.49 5.37
C HIS A 236 11.27 10.40 4.15
N ILE A 237 10.15 10.67 3.50
CA ILE A 237 10.10 11.56 2.32
C ILE A 237 10.58 12.96 2.67
N ARG A 238 10.23 13.48 3.85
CA ARG A 238 10.75 14.76 4.30
C ARG A 238 12.27 14.77 4.46
N LYS A 239 12.88 13.68 4.97
CA LYS A 239 14.34 13.52 5.05
C LYS A 239 14.98 13.46 3.66
N VAL A 240 14.39 12.68 2.75
CA VAL A 240 14.86 12.56 1.36
C VAL A 240 14.89 13.91 0.67
N VAL A 241 13.79 14.66 0.72
CA VAL A 241 13.67 15.99 0.09
C VAL A 241 14.75 16.94 0.57
N ARG A 242 15.06 16.91 1.88
CA ARG A 242 16.18 17.71 2.44
C ARG A 242 17.55 17.20 2.01
N ARG A 243 17.76 15.89 2.06
CA ARG A 243 19.04 15.26 1.70
C ARG A 243 19.42 15.52 0.25
N LEU A 244 18.43 15.47 -0.65
CA LEU A 244 18.63 15.71 -2.08
C LEU A 244 18.59 17.21 -2.46
N GLY A 245 18.41 18.11 -1.49
CA GLY A 245 18.35 19.55 -1.78
C GLY A 245 17.15 19.95 -2.65
N MET A 246 16.10 19.14 -2.71
CA MET A 246 14.93 19.42 -3.54
C MET A 246 14.15 20.64 -3.03
N LEU A 247 14.14 20.84 -1.71
CA LEU A 247 13.42 21.93 -1.05
C LEU A 247 14.07 22.28 0.29
N ASP A 248 14.23 23.58 0.54
CA ASP A 248 14.59 24.06 1.88
C ASP A 248 13.35 24.06 2.77
N LEU A 249 13.41 23.21 3.81
CA LEU A 249 12.30 22.96 4.72
C LEU A 249 12.65 23.45 6.13
N PRO A 250 11.90 24.43 6.68
CA PRO A 250 12.10 24.87 8.04
C PRO A 250 11.67 23.83 9.06
N GLY A 251 12.32 23.83 10.22
CA GLY A 251 11.93 23.00 11.38
C GLY A 251 12.00 21.48 11.12
N LYS A 252 11.26 20.72 11.95
CA LYS A 252 11.19 19.23 11.85
C LYS A 252 9.77 18.71 11.54
N SER A 253 8.74 19.52 11.73
CA SER A 253 7.34 19.10 11.60
C SER A 253 6.88 19.09 10.14
N ILE A 254 5.95 18.18 9.82
CA ILE A 254 5.24 18.14 8.55
C ILE A 254 3.91 18.86 8.77
N THR A 255 3.91 20.19 8.60
CA THR A 255 2.68 20.99 8.58
C THR A 255 1.99 20.81 7.22
N GLU A 256 0.74 21.23 7.11
CA GLU A 256 0.00 21.22 5.85
C GLU A 256 0.75 21.98 4.74
N THR A 257 1.33 23.14 5.07
CA THR A 257 2.13 23.91 4.12
C THR A 257 3.37 23.16 3.65
N VAL A 258 4.09 22.49 4.58
CA VAL A 258 5.25 21.68 4.24
C VAL A 258 4.84 20.49 3.37
N TYR A 259 3.74 19.83 3.74
CA TYR A 259 3.20 18.72 2.97
C TYR A 259 2.93 19.12 1.53
N ARG A 260 2.15 20.20 1.33
CA ARG A 260 1.79 20.73 0.02
C ARG A 260 3.03 21.10 -0.81
N ARG A 261 4.01 21.82 -0.24
CA ARG A 261 5.23 22.18 -0.94
C ARG A 261 6.03 20.96 -1.42
N ILE A 262 6.05 19.89 -0.63
CA ILE A 262 6.71 18.63 -1.04
C ILE A 262 5.95 17.99 -2.19
N THR A 263 4.63 17.87 -2.10
CA THR A 263 3.83 17.28 -3.19
C THR A 263 3.92 18.09 -4.48
N GLU A 264 3.94 19.43 -4.41
CA GLU A 264 4.15 20.33 -5.55
C GLU A 264 5.50 20.05 -6.25
N VAL A 265 6.60 19.95 -5.48
CA VAL A 265 7.93 19.64 -6.04
C VAL A 265 7.97 18.28 -6.72
N PHE A 266 7.30 17.26 -6.16
CA PHE A 266 7.19 15.96 -6.80
C PHE A 266 6.36 16.01 -8.09
N ALA A 267 5.23 16.71 -8.08
CA ALA A 267 4.37 16.89 -9.23
C ALA A 267 5.08 17.65 -10.38
N GLU A 268 5.81 18.73 -10.06
CA GLU A 268 6.62 19.47 -11.02
C GLU A 268 7.72 18.62 -11.65
N ARG A 269 8.37 17.76 -10.86
CA ARG A 269 9.52 16.98 -11.29
C ARG A 269 9.14 15.70 -12.01
N TYR A 270 8.12 15.01 -11.55
CA TYR A 270 7.78 13.66 -12.02
C TYR A 270 6.38 13.54 -12.66
N GLY A 271 5.53 14.58 -12.53
CA GLY A 271 4.20 14.61 -13.14
C GLY A 271 3.30 13.50 -12.62
N GLU A 272 2.63 12.81 -13.53
CA GLU A 272 1.71 11.70 -13.23
C GLU A 272 2.39 10.47 -12.59
N LEU A 273 3.71 10.39 -12.64
CA LEU A 273 4.49 9.30 -12.04
C LEU A 273 5.11 9.69 -10.69
N ALA A 274 4.63 10.76 -10.06
CA ALA A 274 5.19 11.28 -8.81
C ALA A 274 5.16 10.25 -7.66
N GLY A 275 4.11 9.42 -7.60
CA GLY A 275 4.00 8.35 -6.60
C GLY A 275 4.98 7.19 -6.84
N TRP A 276 5.26 6.85 -8.09
CA TRP A 276 6.31 5.89 -8.42
C TRP A 276 7.68 6.41 -7.98
N ALA A 277 8.02 7.65 -8.32
CA ALA A 277 9.26 8.28 -7.88
C ALA A 277 9.36 8.32 -6.34
N GLN A 278 8.26 8.70 -5.67
CA GLN A 278 8.18 8.71 -4.22
C GLN A 278 8.47 7.32 -3.63
N GLN A 279 7.96 6.25 -4.22
CA GLN A 279 8.13 4.90 -3.69
C GLN A 279 9.58 4.41 -3.76
N PHE A 280 10.32 4.72 -4.83
CA PHE A 280 11.75 4.42 -4.92
C PHE A 280 12.56 5.20 -3.87
N LEU A 281 12.30 6.49 -3.76
CA LEU A 281 12.98 7.38 -2.81
C LEU A 281 12.65 7.02 -1.35
N TYR A 282 11.42 6.65 -1.08
CA TYR A 282 10.98 6.16 0.23
C TYR A 282 11.72 4.88 0.60
N TYR A 283 11.77 3.91 -0.32
CA TYR A 283 12.40 2.62 -0.05
C TYR A 283 13.91 2.76 0.19
N GLU A 284 14.58 3.65 -0.54
CA GLU A 284 15.99 3.98 -0.27
C GLU A 284 16.18 4.44 1.19
N ASP A 285 15.39 5.42 1.66
CA ASP A 285 15.52 5.94 3.04
C ASP A 285 15.12 4.88 4.08
N LEU A 286 14.14 4.04 3.78
CA LEU A 286 13.69 2.97 4.66
C LEU A 286 14.80 1.96 4.96
N ILE A 287 15.57 1.54 3.95
CA ILE A 287 16.66 0.56 4.13
C ILE A 287 17.96 1.19 4.67
N MET A 288 18.07 2.52 4.64
CA MET A 288 19.21 3.26 5.22
C MET A 288 18.98 3.64 6.68
N SER A 289 17.75 3.49 7.20
CA SER A 289 17.33 3.89 8.55
C SER A 289 17.41 2.75 9.53
#